data_327899ae467045c0203dd1f0b1377628
#
_entry.id   327899ae467045c0203dd1f0b1377628
#
_cell.length_a   1.000
_cell.length_b   1.000
_cell.length_c   1.000
_cell.angle_alpha   90.00
_cell.angle_beta   90.00
_cell.angle_gamma   90.00
#
_symmetry.space_group_name_H-M   'P 1'
#
loop_
_entity.id
_entity.type
_entity.pdbx_description
1 polymer ?
#
loop_
_entity_poly.entity_id
_entity_poly.type
_entity_poly.pdbx_seq_one_letter_code
_entity_poly.pdbx_strand_id
1 'polypeptide(L)'
;MKPAVALAMLQRDERWLLQLRDDLETIIHPGHWGLFGGHLEPGETAEEAVQRELEEEISWCPPAPLLPWFSDASGTRVVHVFRGALTVPTTELQLREGQDLRLVTLEELRSGSIWSDYCGEARPTAPGLRIVIDLLMTESHGS
;
A
#
# COMPACT_ATOMS: atom_id res chain seq x y z
N MET A 1 -24.05 6.37 -0.83
CA MET A 1 -23.07 5.42 -1.41
C MET A 1 -21.68 5.74 -0.84
N LYS A 2 -20.96 4.71 -0.38
CA LYS A 2 -19.62 4.91 0.14
C LYS A 2 -18.63 5.12 -1.00
N PRO A 3 -17.68 6.06 -0.85
CA PRO A 3 -16.59 6.15 -1.82
C PRO A 3 -15.75 4.88 -1.81
N ALA A 4 -15.15 4.55 -2.93
CA ALA A 4 -14.32 3.35 -3.08
C ALA A 4 -12.87 3.73 -3.36
N VAL A 5 -11.95 2.99 -2.76
CA VAL A 5 -10.51 3.12 -3.01
C VAL A 5 -9.94 1.76 -3.41
N ALA A 6 -8.88 1.78 -4.18
CA ALA A 6 -8.15 0.60 -4.59
C ALA A 6 -6.70 0.74 -4.19
N LEU A 7 -6.18 -0.24 -3.47
CA LEU A 7 -4.82 -0.23 -2.94
C LEU A 7 -4.05 -1.46 -3.43
N ALA A 8 -2.74 -1.30 -3.57
CA ALA A 8 -1.87 -2.38 -4.03
C ALA A 8 -0.83 -2.74 -2.98
N MET A 9 -0.71 -4.03 -2.70
CA MET A 9 0.38 -4.57 -1.90
C MET A 9 1.33 -5.31 -2.83
N LEU A 10 2.46 -4.68 -3.10
CA LEU A 10 3.49 -5.23 -3.97
C LEU A 10 4.52 -5.96 -3.13
N GLN A 11 4.88 -7.17 -3.57
CA GLN A 11 5.80 -8.06 -2.85
C GLN A 11 7.04 -8.34 -3.67
N ARG A 12 8.21 -8.24 -3.03
CA ARG A 12 9.49 -8.64 -3.59
C ARG A 12 10.19 -9.52 -2.56
N ASP A 13 10.39 -10.79 -2.91
CA ASP A 13 10.86 -11.81 -1.97
C ASP A 13 9.88 -11.88 -0.78
N GLU A 14 10.36 -11.83 0.45
CA GLU A 14 9.51 -11.86 1.65
C GLU A 14 9.32 -10.47 2.23
N ARG A 15 9.27 -9.45 1.37
CA ARG A 15 9.09 -8.05 1.78
C ARG A 15 8.00 -7.40 0.97
N TRP A 16 7.37 -6.39 1.56
CA TRP A 16 6.24 -5.67 0.98
C TRP A 16 6.54 -4.19 0.88
N LEU A 17 6.11 -3.59 -0.24
CA LEU A 17 6.36 -2.18 -0.51
C LEU A 17 5.32 -1.31 0.17
N LEU A 18 5.79 -0.39 1.01
CA LEU A 18 4.94 0.60 1.65
C LEU A 18 5.33 2.02 1.23
N GLN A 19 4.35 2.90 1.30
CA GLN A 19 4.51 4.33 1.09
C GLN A 19 4.40 5.04 2.44
N LEU A 20 5.33 5.96 2.72
CA LEU A 20 5.18 6.88 3.83
C LEU A 20 4.39 8.09 3.32
N ARG A 21 3.17 8.29 3.84
CA ARG A 21 2.30 9.36 3.39
C ARG A 21 2.87 10.73 3.75
N ASP A 22 2.51 11.74 2.96
CA ASP A 22 2.91 13.11 3.23
C ASP A 22 2.42 13.56 4.59
N ASP A 23 3.15 14.49 5.21
CA ASP A 23 2.84 15.00 6.54
C ASP A 23 1.96 16.25 6.44
N LEU A 24 0.81 16.10 5.75
CA LEU A 24 -0.16 17.16 5.50
C LEU A 24 -1.42 16.93 6.30
N GLU A 25 -1.88 17.95 7.00
CA GLU A 25 -3.10 17.87 7.83
C GLU A 25 -4.36 17.57 7.00
N THR A 26 -4.32 17.86 5.70
CA THR A 26 -5.48 17.71 4.81
C THR A 26 -5.71 16.28 4.34
N ILE A 27 -4.78 15.35 4.58
CA ILE A 27 -4.91 13.96 4.13
C ILE A 27 -5.19 13.03 5.31
N ILE A 28 -5.71 11.83 5.00
CA ILE A 28 -5.98 10.80 6.00
C ILE A 28 -4.66 10.16 6.43
N HIS A 29 -4.45 10.02 7.74
CA HIS A 29 -3.26 9.41 8.33
C HIS A 29 -1.95 10.00 7.82
N PRO A 30 -1.76 11.33 7.97
CA PRO A 30 -0.50 11.97 7.53
C PRO A 30 0.69 11.36 8.27
N GLY A 31 1.81 11.21 7.57
CA GLY A 31 3.04 10.70 8.17
C GLY A 31 3.00 9.24 8.60
N HIS A 32 2.03 8.46 8.13
CA HIS A 32 1.91 7.02 8.42
C HIS A 32 2.31 6.20 7.19
N TRP A 33 2.85 5.02 7.45
CA TRP A 33 3.13 4.04 6.39
C TRP A 33 1.82 3.35 5.96
N GLY A 34 1.62 3.22 4.66
CA GLY A 34 0.44 2.58 4.10
C GLY A 34 0.72 1.99 2.74
N LEU A 35 -0.32 1.49 2.09
CA LEU A 35 -0.24 0.94 0.74
C LEU A 35 -0.40 2.05 -0.29
N PHE A 36 0.13 1.81 -1.50
CA PHE A 36 -0.09 2.69 -2.64
C PHE A 36 -1.51 2.50 -3.17
N GLY A 37 -2.08 3.55 -3.73
CA GLY A 37 -3.40 3.52 -4.34
C GLY A 37 -4.19 4.78 -4.04
N GLY A 38 -5.47 4.77 -4.39
CA GLY A 38 -6.33 5.93 -4.20
C GLY A 38 -7.77 5.68 -4.63
N HIS A 39 -8.53 6.75 -4.71
CA HIS A 39 -9.96 6.71 -5.02
C HIS A 39 -10.23 6.31 -6.47
N LEU A 40 -11.30 5.54 -6.68
CA LEU A 40 -11.81 5.27 -8.03
C LEU A 40 -12.39 6.54 -8.62
N GLU A 41 -12.13 6.75 -9.90
CA GLU A 41 -12.78 7.79 -10.68
C GLU A 41 -14.12 7.28 -11.20
N PRO A 42 -15.07 8.17 -11.55
CA PRO A 42 -16.37 7.75 -12.10
C PRO A 42 -16.20 6.82 -13.31
N GLY A 43 -16.89 5.67 -13.29
CA GLY A 43 -16.82 4.69 -14.37
C GLY A 43 -15.60 3.79 -14.35
N GLU A 44 -14.69 3.98 -13.43
CA GLU A 44 -13.46 3.20 -13.32
C GLU A 44 -13.69 1.95 -12.46
N THR A 45 -13.13 0.81 -12.88
CA THR A 45 -13.11 -0.37 -12.01
C THR A 45 -12.00 -0.24 -10.97
N ALA A 46 -12.08 -1.01 -9.89
CA ALA A 46 -11.03 -1.02 -8.87
C ALA A 46 -9.68 -1.43 -9.47
N GLU A 47 -9.67 -2.40 -10.39
CA GLU A 47 -8.46 -2.85 -11.06
C GLU A 47 -7.84 -1.75 -11.91
N GLU A 48 -8.66 -1.03 -12.67
CA GLU A 48 -8.18 0.11 -13.45
C GLU A 48 -7.62 1.21 -12.56
N ALA A 49 -8.31 1.49 -11.46
CA ALA A 49 -7.90 2.54 -10.52
C ALA A 49 -6.53 2.23 -9.89
N VAL A 50 -6.31 1.00 -9.45
CA VAL A 50 -5.05 0.65 -8.78
C VAL A 50 -3.88 0.72 -9.75
N GLN A 51 -4.08 0.33 -11.01
CA GLN A 51 -3.03 0.44 -12.03
C GLN A 51 -2.69 1.90 -12.32
N ARG A 52 -3.71 2.73 -12.48
CA ARG A 52 -3.53 4.16 -12.71
C ARG A 52 -2.80 4.83 -11.56
N GLU A 53 -3.21 4.52 -10.33
CA GLU A 53 -2.60 5.11 -9.14
C GLU A 53 -1.13 4.72 -9.00
N LEU A 54 -0.78 3.45 -9.28
CA LEU A 54 0.61 3.02 -9.24
C LEU A 54 1.46 3.80 -10.24
N GLU A 55 0.98 3.98 -11.47
CA GLU A 55 1.71 4.75 -12.47
C GLU A 55 1.87 6.21 -12.04
N GLU A 56 0.86 6.79 -11.43
CA GLU A 56 0.93 8.17 -10.92
C GLU A 56 1.87 8.31 -9.74
N GLU A 57 1.88 7.34 -8.82
CA GLU A 57 2.62 7.46 -7.56
C GLU A 57 4.07 7.00 -7.65
N ILE A 58 4.36 5.95 -8.41
CA ILE A 58 5.71 5.37 -8.51
C ILE A 58 6.21 5.19 -9.94
N SER A 59 5.47 5.65 -10.94
CA SER A 59 5.82 5.54 -12.37
C SER A 59 6.13 4.12 -12.81
N TRP A 60 5.41 3.15 -12.23
CA TRP A 60 5.61 1.73 -12.54
C TRP A 60 4.35 0.94 -12.21
N CYS A 61 4.10 -0.08 -12.99
CA CYS A 61 3.00 -1.01 -12.76
C CYS A 61 3.48 -2.42 -13.11
N PRO A 62 3.02 -3.46 -12.39
CA PRO A 62 3.42 -4.82 -12.72
C PRO A 62 3.05 -5.20 -14.16
N PRO A 63 3.93 -5.94 -14.87
CA PRO A 63 3.60 -6.42 -16.21
C PRO A 63 2.48 -7.46 -16.22
N ALA A 64 2.31 -8.21 -15.12
CA ALA A 64 1.20 -9.13 -14.94
C ALA A 64 0.05 -8.45 -14.21
N PRO A 65 -1.21 -8.83 -14.47
CA PRO A 65 -2.34 -8.24 -13.75
C PRO A 65 -2.24 -8.43 -12.24
N LEU A 66 -2.64 -7.39 -11.50
CA LEU A 66 -2.77 -7.48 -10.06
C LEU A 66 -3.94 -8.41 -9.71
N LEU A 67 -3.80 -9.18 -8.65
CA LEU A 67 -4.83 -10.12 -8.20
C LEU A 67 -5.62 -9.54 -7.04
N PRO A 68 -6.96 -9.58 -7.08
CA PRO A 68 -7.76 -9.17 -5.94
C PRO A 68 -7.41 -10.02 -4.72
N TRP A 69 -7.24 -9.38 -3.57
CA TRP A 69 -6.92 -10.07 -2.34
C TRP A 69 -8.10 -10.05 -1.37
N PHE A 70 -8.58 -8.86 -1.01
CA PHE A 70 -9.74 -8.72 -0.16
C PHE A 70 -10.39 -7.35 -0.35
N SER A 71 -11.62 -7.22 0.14
CA SER A 71 -12.31 -5.93 0.21
C SER A 71 -12.85 -5.75 1.61
N ASP A 72 -12.90 -4.50 2.07
CA ASP A 72 -13.41 -4.16 3.39
C ASP A 72 -14.35 -2.97 3.25
N ALA A 73 -15.60 -3.15 3.67
CA ALA A 73 -16.63 -2.12 3.63
C ALA A 73 -17.11 -1.73 5.04
N SER A 74 -16.35 -2.09 6.06
CA SER A 74 -16.75 -1.84 7.46
C SER A 74 -16.64 -0.37 7.88
N GLY A 75 -15.80 0.41 7.19
CA GLY A 75 -15.61 1.83 7.50
C GLY A 75 -16.47 2.74 6.64
N THR A 76 -16.03 3.98 6.50
CA THR A 76 -16.73 5.02 5.72
C THR A 76 -16.50 4.88 4.21
N ARG A 77 -15.58 4.02 3.81
CA ARG A 77 -15.25 3.74 2.40
C ARG A 77 -15.19 2.25 2.16
N VAL A 78 -15.35 1.87 0.90
CA VAL A 78 -15.08 0.50 0.47
C VAL A 78 -13.62 0.45 0.03
N VAL A 79 -12.85 -0.44 0.61
CA VAL A 79 -11.42 -0.57 0.31
C VAL A 79 -11.21 -1.89 -0.43
N HIS A 80 -10.69 -1.82 -1.65
CA HIS A 80 -10.33 -2.99 -2.45
C HIS A 80 -8.81 -3.13 -2.44
N VAL A 81 -8.29 -4.25 -1.98
CA VAL A 81 -6.84 -4.46 -1.91
C VAL A 81 -6.43 -5.55 -2.88
N PHE A 82 -5.40 -5.26 -3.66
CA PHE A 82 -4.83 -6.15 -4.67
C PHE A 82 -3.40 -6.53 -4.28
N ARG A 83 -2.96 -7.66 -4.78
CA ARG A 83 -1.59 -8.13 -4.61
C ARG A 83 -0.91 -8.25 -5.97
N GLY A 84 0.39 -8.00 -5.99
CA GLY A 84 1.20 -8.17 -7.19
C GLY A 84 2.67 -8.30 -6.84
N ALA A 85 3.46 -8.71 -7.83
CA ALA A 85 4.89 -8.84 -7.66
C ALA A 85 5.58 -7.53 -8.04
N LEU A 86 6.50 -7.07 -7.20
CA LEU A 86 7.44 -6.02 -7.56
C LEU A 86 8.63 -6.71 -8.22
N THR A 87 8.70 -6.59 -9.54
CA THR A 87 9.72 -7.30 -10.34
C THR A 87 10.98 -6.50 -10.60
N VAL A 88 11.03 -5.27 -10.07
CA VAL A 88 12.18 -4.39 -10.20
C VAL A 88 12.65 -3.94 -8.83
N PRO A 89 13.93 -3.56 -8.68
CA PRO A 89 14.40 -3.00 -7.40
C PRO A 89 13.76 -1.62 -7.17
N THR A 90 13.66 -1.22 -5.90
CA THR A 90 13.06 0.06 -5.54
C THR A 90 13.77 1.26 -6.18
N THR A 91 15.04 1.10 -6.52
CA THR A 91 15.83 2.14 -7.20
C THR A 91 15.30 2.49 -8.59
N GLU A 92 14.51 1.61 -9.20
CA GLU A 92 13.89 1.88 -10.51
C GLU A 92 12.52 2.56 -10.39
N LEU A 93 12.02 2.72 -9.19
CA LEU A 93 10.76 3.42 -8.95
C LEU A 93 11.01 4.93 -8.79
N GLN A 94 10.04 5.73 -9.24
CA GLN A 94 10.09 7.17 -9.07
C GLN A 94 8.96 7.59 -8.12
N LEU A 95 9.30 7.86 -6.88
CA LEU A 95 8.31 8.29 -5.89
C LEU A 95 7.80 9.70 -6.25
N ARG A 96 6.54 9.77 -6.64
CA ARG A 96 5.90 11.03 -7.04
C ARG A 96 4.90 11.54 -6.00
N GLU A 97 4.51 10.70 -5.06
CA GLU A 97 3.59 11.05 -3.99
C GLU A 97 4.04 10.36 -2.72
N GLY A 98 3.98 11.08 -1.60
CA GLY A 98 4.48 10.58 -0.32
C GLY A 98 5.90 11.03 -0.06
N GLN A 99 6.37 10.78 1.16
CA GLN A 99 7.71 11.20 1.61
C GLN A 99 8.79 10.15 1.36
N ASP A 100 8.40 8.88 1.38
CA ASP A 100 9.34 7.77 1.30
C ASP A 100 8.63 6.52 0.79
N LEU A 101 9.41 5.55 0.34
CA LEU A 101 8.93 4.20 0.08
C LEU A 101 9.96 3.21 0.58
N ARG A 102 9.51 2.02 0.98
CA ARG A 102 10.41 1.03 1.54
C ARG A 102 9.81 -0.37 1.44
N LEU A 103 10.67 -1.34 1.17
CA LEU A 103 10.33 -2.76 1.32
C LEU A 103 10.51 -3.14 2.78
N VAL A 104 9.47 -3.70 3.39
CA VAL A 104 9.45 -4.04 4.81
C VAL A 104 9.18 -5.52 5.01
N THR A 105 9.70 -6.06 6.11
CA THR A 105 9.46 -7.45 6.51
C THR A 105 8.15 -7.56 7.29
N LEU A 106 7.66 -8.78 7.45
CA LEU A 106 6.48 -9.03 8.28
C LEU A 106 6.72 -8.60 9.73
N GLU A 107 7.93 -8.81 10.23
CA GLU A 107 8.29 -8.39 11.58
C GLU A 107 8.19 -6.87 11.74
N GLU A 108 8.67 -6.11 10.76
CA GLU A 108 8.55 -4.65 10.75
C GLU A 108 7.08 -4.22 10.72
N LEU A 109 6.26 -4.87 9.90
CA LEU A 109 4.82 -4.59 9.84
C LEU A 109 4.15 -4.82 11.20
N ARG A 110 4.49 -5.93 11.85
CA ARG A 110 3.93 -6.27 13.15
C ARG A 110 4.31 -5.30 14.25
N SER A 111 5.49 -4.68 14.13
CA SER A 111 5.96 -3.73 15.14
C SER A 111 5.10 -2.47 15.20
N GLY A 112 4.43 -2.13 14.11
CA GLY A 112 3.61 -0.91 14.03
C GLY A 112 4.41 0.38 13.88
N SER A 113 5.74 0.29 13.81
CA SER A 113 6.62 1.45 13.69
C SER A 113 7.79 1.09 12.79
N ILE A 114 7.99 1.83 11.71
CA ILE A 114 8.97 1.51 10.68
C ILE A 114 9.86 2.72 10.43
N TRP A 115 11.15 2.47 10.36
CA TRP A 115 12.16 3.51 10.13
C TRP A 115 12.04 4.08 8.72
N SER A 116 12.13 5.41 8.62
CA SER A 116 12.23 6.14 7.35
C SER A 116 13.60 6.76 7.22
N ASP A 117 14.35 6.40 6.20
CA ASP A 117 15.64 7.01 5.91
C ASP A 117 15.48 8.48 5.51
N TYR A 118 14.40 8.79 4.81
CA TYR A 118 14.12 10.17 4.40
C TYR A 118 13.86 11.07 5.61
N CYS A 119 13.02 10.61 6.55
CA CYS A 119 12.68 11.40 7.73
C CYS A 119 13.73 11.30 8.84
N GLY A 120 14.58 10.27 8.82
CA GLY A 120 15.55 10.03 9.87
C GLY A 120 14.93 9.64 11.21
N GLU A 121 13.74 9.03 11.17
CA GLU A 121 13.01 8.59 12.37
C GLU A 121 12.04 7.47 12.04
N ALA A 122 11.58 6.77 13.09
CA ALA A 122 10.54 5.77 12.93
C ALA A 122 9.17 6.45 12.83
N ARG A 123 8.32 5.90 11.96
CA ARG A 123 6.96 6.40 11.74
C ARG A 123 5.94 5.28 11.91
N PRO A 124 4.74 5.58 12.41
CA PRO A 124 3.72 4.55 12.63
C PRO A 124 3.12 4.03 11.34
N THR A 125 2.53 2.83 11.42
CA THR A 125 1.75 2.26 10.34
C THR A 125 0.30 2.75 10.41
N ALA A 126 -0.34 2.91 9.25
CA ALA A 126 -1.75 3.30 9.19
C ALA A 126 -2.63 2.18 9.76
N PRO A 127 -3.76 2.53 10.43
CA PRO A 127 -4.64 1.52 11.04
C PRO A 127 -5.15 0.46 10.06
N GLY A 128 -5.35 0.82 8.79
CA GLY A 128 -5.82 -0.12 7.77
C GLY A 128 -4.87 -1.25 7.47
N LEU A 129 -3.59 -1.13 7.85
CA LEU A 129 -2.62 -2.21 7.67
C LEU A 129 -2.86 -3.37 8.64
N ARG A 130 -3.69 -3.19 9.67
CA ARG A 130 -3.98 -4.24 10.63
C ARG A 130 -4.57 -5.48 9.97
N ILE A 131 -5.51 -5.30 9.05
CA ILE A 131 -6.14 -6.41 8.32
C ILE A 131 -5.10 -7.11 7.46
N VAL A 132 -4.26 -6.34 6.78
CA VAL A 132 -3.18 -6.86 5.94
C VAL A 132 -2.24 -7.75 6.77
N ILE A 133 -1.82 -7.25 7.93
CA ILE A 133 -0.91 -7.97 8.82
C ILE A 133 -1.55 -9.29 9.28
N ASP A 134 -2.81 -9.25 9.71
CA ASP A 134 -3.52 -10.44 10.18
C ASP A 134 -3.61 -11.50 9.07
N LEU A 135 -3.90 -11.09 7.84
CA LEU A 135 -4.00 -12.01 6.71
C LEU A 135 -2.63 -12.61 6.35
N LEU A 136 -1.58 -11.81 6.38
CA LEU A 136 -0.22 -12.31 6.11
C LEU A 136 0.23 -13.30 7.18
N MET A 137 -0.11 -13.05 8.43
CA MET A 137 0.21 -13.98 9.52
C MET A 137 -0.54 -15.30 9.36
N THR A 138 -1.79 -15.27 8.93
CA THR A 138 -2.57 -16.48 8.67
C THR A 138 -1.92 -17.30 7.54
N GLU A 139 -1.47 -16.67 6.47
CA GLU A 139 -0.77 -17.36 5.38
C GLU A 139 0.52 -18.01 5.87
N SER A 140 1.29 -17.29 6.72
CA SER A 140 2.54 -17.79 7.26
C SER A 140 2.35 -19.03 8.12
N HIS A 141 1.23 -19.12 8.86
CA HIS A 141 0.93 -20.26 9.71
C HIS A 141 0.19 -21.39 8.99
N GLY A 142 -0.40 -21.11 7.84
CA GLY A 142 -1.20 -22.07 7.10
C GLY A 142 -0.41 -22.97 6.14
N SER A 143 0.87 -22.77 6.03
CA SER A 143 1.72 -23.52 5.10
C SER A 143 2.40 -24.71 5.74
#